data_783b59422b7959cc0a03479532730241
#
_entry.id   783b59422b7959cc0a03479532730241
#
_cell.length_a   1.000
_cell.length_b   1.000
_cell.length_c   1.000
_cell.angle_alpha   90.00
_cell.angle_beta   90.00
_cell.angle_gamma   90.00
#
_symmetry.space_group_name_H-M   'P 1'
#
loop_
_entity.id
_entity.type
_entity.pdbx_description
1 polymer ?
#
loop_
_entity_poly.entity_id
_entity_poly.type
_entity_poly.pdbx_seq_one_letter_code
_entity_poly.pdbx_strand_id
1 'polypeptide(L)'
;GAFSHGLVKRPKDGDYRVQSTYGGREEIYEPTKQEREQARAVFDMLDFTPLYARVDLLRADDGRLLLIELELIEPYLYLDFASGAGADNKGAQRLAKVLAKKLGI
;
A
#
# COMPACT_ATOMS: atom_id res chain seq x y z
N GLY A 1 -3.15 4.11 -13.02
CA GLY A 1 -3.71 3.65 -11.77
C GLY A 1 -4.02 4.77 -10.79
N ALA A 2 -5.00 4.56 -9.97
CA ALA A 2 -5.40 5.49 -8.92
C ALA A 2 -4.88 5.01 -7.56
N PHE A 3 -4.43 5.95 -6.73
CA PHE A 3 -4.07 5.67 -5.35
C PHE A 3 -5.34 5.28 -4.57
N SER A 4 -5.22 4.24 -3.74
CA SER A 4 -6.32 3.81 -2.88
C SER A 4 -6.10 4.22 -1.43
N HIS A 5 -5.07 3.71 -0.81
CA HIS A 5 -4.80 3.96 0.61
C HIS A 5 -3.35 3.62 0.96
N GLY A 6 -2.92 4.07 2.12
CA GLY A 6 -1.61 3.76 2.66
C GLY A 6 -1.67 3.39 4.12
N LEU A 7 -0.61 2.79 4.58
CA LEU A 7 -0.43 2.49 5.99
C LEU A 7 1.07 2.57 6.32
N VAL A 8 1.37 2.68 7.59
CA VAL A 8 2.74 2.61 8.07
C VAL A 8 2.87 1.40 8.98
N LYS A 9 3.97 0.68 8.83
CA LYS A 9 4.34 -0.44 9.70
C LYS A 9 5.48 0.00 10.59
N ARG A 10 5.32 -0.23 11.89
CA ARG A 10 6.34 0.09 12.87
C ARG A 10 6.78 -1.18 13.58
N PRO A 11 8.08 -1.44 13.73
CA PRO A 11 8.54 -2.60 14.47
C PRO A 11 8.23 -2.44 15.96
N LYS A 12 8.17 -3.56 16.67
CA LYS A 12 8.15 -3.56 18.13
C LYS A 12 9.44 -2.90 18.65
N ASP A 13 9.35 -2.19 19.77
CA ASP A 13 10.52 -1.57 20.38
C ASP A 13 11.64 -2.59 20.57
N GLY A 14 12.83 -2.27 20.05
CA GLY A 14 13.98 -3.13 20.10
C GLY A 14 14.02 -4.25 19.06
N ASP A 15 13.01 -4.34 18.18
CA ASP A 15 12.97 -5.32 17.09
C ASP A 15 13.04 -4.59 15.75
N TYR A 16 13.75 -5.19 14.79
CA TYR A 16 13.84 -4.65 13.43
C TYR A 16 12.73 -5.17 12.51
N ARG A 17 12.00 -6.22 12.95
CA ARG A 17 10.97 -6.88 12.15
C ARG A 17 9.64 -6.17 12.30
N VAL A 18 8.96 -5.92 11.19
CA VAL A 18 7.72 -5.13 11.16
C VAL A 18 6.46 -5.98 11.00
N GLN A 19 6.58 -7.29 10.84
CA GLN A 19 5.43 -8.18 10.71
C GLN A 19 4.69 -8.28 12.04
N SER A 20 3.37 -8.40 11.97
CA SER A 20 2.51 -8.51 13.15
C SER A 20 2.88 -9.69 14.05
N THR A 21 3.40 -10.78 13.45
CA THR A 21 3.86 -11.97 14.18
C THR A 21 5.02 -11.68 15.12
N TYR A 22 5.75 -10.58 14.92
CA TYR A 22 6.86 -10.17 15.77
C TYR A 22 6.51 -8.97 16.66
N GLY A 23 5.21 -8.67 16.81
CA GLY A 23 4.74 -7.55 17.62
C GLY A 23 4.82 -6.20 16.94
N GLY A 24 5.04 -6.16 15.62
CA GLY A 24 4.98 -4.93 14.84
C GLY A 24 3.56 -4.38 14.79
N ARG A 25 3.44 -3.07 14.58
CA ARG A 25 2.16 -2.37 14.51
C ARG A 25 1.92 -1.87 13.10
N GLU A 26 0.66 -1.96 12.67
CA GLU A 26 0.18 -1.40 11.42
C GLU A 26 -0.79 -0.27 11.74
N GLU A 27 -0.52 0.91 11.22
CA GLU A 27 -1.33 2.10 11.48
C GLU A 27 -1.79 2.72 10.17
N ILE A 28 -3.03 3.21 10.16
CA ILE A 28 -3.54 3.98 9.02
C ILE A 28 -2.63 5.19 8.82
N TYR A 29 -2.26 5.44 7.58
CA TYR A 29 -1.37 6.53 7.23
C TYR A 29 -1.82 7.19 5.94
N GLU A 30 -1.93 8.51 5.97
CA GLU A 30 -2.17 9.28 4.76
C GLU A 30 -0.83 9.72 4.20
N PRO A 31 -0.35 9.13 3.10
CA PRO A 31 0.94 9.50 2.53
C PRO A 31 0.96 10.95 2.08
N THR A 32 2.13 11.55 2.17
CA THR A 32 2.35 12.88 1.60
C THR A 32 2.28 12.82 0.07
N LYS A 33 2.10 13.98 -0.54
CA LYS A 33 2.14 14.08 -2.00
C LYS A 33 3.43 13.50 -2.58
N GLN A 34 4.57 13.82 -1.97
CA GLN A 34 5.88 13.32 -2.41
C GLN A 34 5.97 11.80 -2.31
N GLU A 35 5.49 11.23 -1.22
CA GLU A 35 5.49 9.78 -1.03
C GLU A 35 4.62 9.09 -2.08
N ARG A 36 3.44 9.64 -2.37
CA ARG A 36 2.57 9.11 -3.43
C ARG A 36 3.19 9.22 -4.81
N GLU A 37 3.86 10.33 -5.09
CA GLU A 37 4.55 10.53 -6.38
C GLU A 37 5.68 9.53 -6.57
N GLN A 38 6.43 9.22 -5.51
CA GLN A 38 7.50 8.22 -5.58
C GLN A 38 6.94 6.81 -5.78
N ALA A 39 5.88 6.45 -5.08
CA ALA A 39 5.21 5.18 -5.29
C ALA A 39 4.64 5.08 -6.71
N ARG A 40 4.07 6.16 -7.22
CA ARG A 40 3.55 6.22 -8.59
C ARG A 40 4.66 6.06 -9.62
N ALA A 41 5.82 6.64 -9.38
CA ALA A 41 6.96 6.50 -10.28
C ALA A 41 7.40 5.04 -10.41
N VAL A 42 7.38 4.28 -9.31
CA VAL A 42 7.66 2.84 -9.34
C VAL A 42 6.63 2.12 -10.20
N PHE A 43 5.36 2.40 -9.98
CA PHE A 43 4.26 1.81 -10.75
C PHE A 43 4.39 2.12 -12.24
N ASP A 44 4.74 3.35 -12.58
CA ASP A 44 4.85 3.80 -13.98
C ASP A 44 6.07 3.22 -14.71
N MET A 45 7.02 2.61 -13.98
CA MET A 45 8.13 1.90 -14.61
C MET A 45 7.73 0.57 -15.23
N LEU A 46 6.55 0.05 -14.89
CA LEU A 46 6.06 -1.19 -15.46
C LEU A 46 5.66 -0.98 -16.93
N ASP A 47 5.95 -1.96 -17.77
CA ASP A 47 5.59 -1.94 -19.20
C ASP A 47 4.17 -2.48 -19.46
N PHE A 48 3.41 -2.69 -18.40
CA PHE A 48 2.01 -3.12 -18.45
C PHE A 48 1.25 -2.47 -17.30
N THR A 49 -0.07 -2.48 -17.36
CA THR A 49 -0.92 -1.93 -16.29
C THR A 49 -1.47 -3.08 -15.45
N PRO A 50 -0.97 -3.29 -14.22
CA PRO A 50 -1.53 -4.30 -13.34
C PRO A 50 -2.92 -3.90 -12.85
N LEU A 51 -3.70 -4.89 -12.44
CA LEU A 51 -5.02 -4.65 -11.86
C LEU A 51 -4.92 -3.91 -10.53
N TYR A 52 -3.93 -4.26 -9.75
CA TYR A 52 -3.60 -3.65 -8.47
C TYR A 52 -2.09 -3.79 -8.22
N ALA A 53 -1.60 -2.99 -7.29
CA ALA A 53 -0.21 -3.09 -6.85
C ALA A 53 -0.09 -2.63 -5.40
N ARG A 54 0.82 -3.24 -4.67
CA ARG A 54 1.27 -2.74 -3.37
C ARG A 54 2.73 -2.34 -3.48
N VAL A 55 3.03 -1.11 -3.10
CA VAL A 55 4.39 -0.55 -3.14
C VAL A 55 4.84 -0.32 -1.70
N ASP A 56 5.88 -1.02 -1.30
CA ASP A 56 6.43 -0.92 0.05
C ASP A 56 7.72 -0.09 0.01
N LEU A 57 7.73 1.00 0.78
CA LEU A 57 8.84 1.93 0.84
C LEU A 57 9.38 2.00 2.26
N LEU A 58 10.67 2.21 2.38
CA LEU A 58 11.35 2.46 3.66
C LEU A 58 11.90 3.88 3.66
N ARG A 59 11.64 4.62 4.74
CA ARG A 59 12.29 5.92 4.94
C ARG A 59 13.66 5.70 5.55
N ALA A 60 14.70 6.07 4.82
CA ALA A 60 16.07 6.03 5.32
C ALA A 60 16.32 7.19 6.31
N ASP A 61 17.40 7.08 7.07
CA ASP A 61 17.76 8.09 8.07
C ASP A 61 18.01 9.48 7.46
N ASP A 62 18.44 9.53 6.20
CA ASP A 62 18.66 10.78 5.47
C ASP A 62 17.39 11.34 4.83
N GLY A 63 16.23 10.71 5.09
CA GLY A 63 14.93 11.14 4.58
C GLY A 63 14.55 10.59 3.21
N ARG A 64 15.44 9.88 2.53
CA ARG A 64 15.10 9.28 1.24
C ARG A 64 14.13 8.13 1.41
N LEU A 65 13.27 7.93 0.42
CA LEU A 65 12.43 6.74 0.32
C LEU A 65 13.12 5.70 -0.54
N LEU A 66 13.22 4.50 -0.02
CA LEU A 66 13.83 3.37 -0.70
C LEU A 66 12.74 2.33 -0.99
N LEU A 67 12.72 1.83 -2.22
CA LEU A 67 11.81 0.75 -2.58
C LEU A 67 12.29 -0.54 -1.91
N ILE A 68 11.41 -1.16 -1.12
CA ILE A 68 11.67 -2.47 -0.53
C ILE A 68 11.04 -3.55 -1.39
N GLU A 69 9.77 -3.36 -1.76
CA GLU A 69 9.00 -4.42 -2.39
C GLU A 69 7.92 -3.84 -3.28
N LEU A 70 7.73 -4.47 -4.43
CA LEU A 70 6.59 -4.21 -5.31
C LEU A 70 5.88 -5.54 -5.53
N GLU A 71 4.65 -5.65 -5.03
CA GLU A 71 3.87 -6.88 -5.14
C GLU A 71 2.69 -6.71 -6.08
N LEU A 72 2.64 -7.56 -7.09
CA LEU A 72 1.62 -7.55 -8.14
C LEU A 72 0.77 -8.83 -8.16
N ILE A 73 1.25 -9.91 -7.53
CA ILE A 73 0.62 -11.22 -7.52
C ILE A 73 0.27 -11.58 -6.08
N GLU A 74 -1.03 -11.70 -5.82
CA GLU A 74 -1.58 -12.06 -4.51
C GLU A 74 -1.05 -11.25 -3.32
N PRO A 75 -0.86 -9.91 -3.46
CA PRO A 75 -0.44 -9.13 -2.31
C PRO A 75 -1.54 -9.06 -1.26
N TYR A 76 -1.16 -8.93 -0.01
CA TYR A 76 -2.10 -8.51 1.02
C TYR A 76 -2.37 -7.01 0.84
N LEU A 77 -3.60 -6.64 0.56
CA LEU A 77 -3.93 -5.28 0.12
C LEU A 77 -4.39 -4.34 1.24
N TYR A 78 -4.52 -4.83 2.47
CA TYR A 78 -4.93 -3.99 3.63
C TYR A 78 -6.18 -3.15 3.31
N LEU A 79 -7.21 -3.78 2.72
CA LEU A 79 -8.39 -3.07 2.21
C LEU A 79 -9.17 -2.33 3.29
N ASP A 80 -9.15 -2.84 4.50
CA ASP A 80 -9.80 -2.25 5.66
C ASP A 80 -9.17 -0.92 6.11
N PHE A 81 -7.92 -0.69 5.74
CA PHE A 81 -7.21 0.56 6.09
C PHE A 81 -7.63 1.75 5.23
N ALA A 82 -8.34 1.52 4.13
CA ALA A 82 -8.81 2.59 3.26
C ALA A 82 -9.91 3.44 3.88
N SER A 83 -10.62 2.90 4.85
CA SER A 83 -11.82 3.53 5.43
C SER A 83 -11.59 4.09 6.85
N GLY A 84 -10.36 4.11 7.33
CA GLY A 84 -10.13 4.40 8.73
C GLY A 84 -10.64 3.24 9.58
N ALA A 85 -11.28 3.49 10.70
CA ALA A 85 -11.74 2.46 11.65
C ALA A 85 -12.86 1.54 11.11
N GLY A 86 -12.87 1.29 9.84
CA GLY A 86 -13.32 0.01 9.33
C GLY A 86 -14.77 -0.22 8.99
N ALA A 87 -15.68 0.73 9.08
CA ALA A 87 -17.09 0.40 8.82
C ALA A 87 -17.49 0.39 7.35
N ASP A 88 -16.79 1.11 6.48
CA ASP A 88 -17.30 1.43 5.15
C ASP A 88 -16.78 0.54 4.02
N ASN A 89 -15.79 -0.30 4.28
CA ASN A 89 -15.16 -1.17 3.28
C ASN A 89 -14.81 -0.45 1.96
N LYS A 90 -14.35 0.79 2.03
CA LYS A 90 -14.02 1.58 0.84
C LYS A 90 -12.95 0.93 -0.02
N GLY A 91 -11.96 0.29 0.62
CA GLY A 91 -10.93 -0.44 -0.12
C GLY A 91 -11.51 -1.59 -0.93
N ALA A 92 -12.36 -2.39 -0.31
CA ALA A 92 -13.03 -3.51 -1.00
C ALA A 92 -13.93 -3.00 -2.12
N GLN A 93 -14.66 -1.91 -1.89
CA GLN A 93 -15.51 -1.29 -2.92
C GLN A 93 -14.70 -0.79 -4.11
N ARG A 94 -13.56 -0.16 -3.85
CA ARG A 94 -12.66 0.31 -4.92
C ARG A 94 -12.13 -0.85 -5.73
N LEU A 95 -11.70 -1.92 -5.08
CA LEU A 95 -11.23 -3.12 -5.76
C LEU A 95 -12.34 -3.76 -6.59
N ALA A 96 -13.54 -3.87 -6.03
CA ALA A 96 -14.69 -4.43 -6.75
C ALA A 96 -15.01 -3.63 -8.02
N LYS A 97 -14.94 -2.30 -7.96
CA LYS A 97 -15.16 -1.45 -9.15
C LYS A 97 -14.11 -1.68 -10.23
N VAL A 98 -12.85 -1.81 -9.83
CA VAL A 98 -11.75 -2.08 -10.78
C VAL A 98 -11.95 -3.44 -11.43
N LEU A 99 -12.30 -4.46 -10.65
CA LEU A 99 -12.59 -5.80 -11.16
C LEU A 99 -13.78 -5.80 -12.11
N ALA A 100 -14.86 -5.13 -11.73
CA ALA A 100 -16.05 -5.03 -12.59
C ALA A 100 -15.71 -4.36 -13.91
N LYS A 101 -14.98 -3.26 -13.89
CA LYS A 101 -14.55 -2.57 -15.11
C LYS A 101 -13.70 -3.47 -15.99
N LYS A 102 -12.76 -4.20 -15.40
CA LYS A 102 -11.88 -5.11 -16.15
C LYS A 102 -12.65 -6.27 -16.79
N LEU A 103 -13.67 -6.76 -16.10
CA LEU A 103 -14.51 -7.86 -16.57
C LEU A 103 -15.67 -7.43 -17.47
N GLY A 104 -15.90 -6.13 -17.61
CA GLY A 104 -16.98 -5.60 -18.43
C GLY A 104 -18.38 -5.72 -17.82
N ILE A 105 -18.45 -5.76 -16.50
CA ILE A 105 -19.75 -5.91 -15.82
C ILE A 105 -20.16 -4.67 -15.03
#